data_02315bb18294bb1d8a3a518511470908
#
_entry.id   02315bb18294bb1d8a3a518511470908
#
_cell.length_a   1.000
_cell.length_b   1.000
_cell.length_c   1.000
_cell.angle_alpha   90.00
_cell.angle_beta   90.00
_cell.angle_gamma   90.00
#
_symmetry.space_group_name_H-M   'P 1'
#
loop_
_entity.id
_entity.type
_entity.pdbx_description
1 polymer ?
#
loop_
_entity_poly.entity_id
_entity_poly.type
_entity_poly.pdbx_seq_one_letter_code
_entity_poly.pdbx_strand_id
1 'polypeptide(L)'
;KNTLRNLLALGTLPIINENDSVAVDELRVGDNDNLAAHVAVLVEADLLVILSDVAGLYDRDPRRHPDARLLARIERIDDAVLALAGGAGSSVGTG
;
A
#
# COMPACT_ATOMS: atom_id res chain seq x y z
N LYS A 1 8.52 -17.27 0.64
CA LYS A 1 7.19 -17.67 0.20
C LYS A 1 6.69 -18.87 0.98
N ASN A 2 7.38 -20.00 0.84
CA ASN A 2 6.98 -21.20 1.58
C ASN A 2 7.15 -21.01 3.09
N THR A 3 8.12 -20.21 3.50
CA THR A 3 8.34 -19.95 4.91
C THR A 3 7.12 -19.26 5.55
N LEU A 4 6.59 -18.27 4.88
CA LEU A 4 5.40 -17.57 5.39
C LEU A 4 4.22 -18.50 5.52
N ARG A 5 3.96 -19.31 4.51
CA ARG A 5 2.85 -20.26 4.55
C ARG A 5 3.03 -21.29 5.66
N ASN A 6 4.27 -21.76 5.83
CA ASN A 6 4.55 -22.71 6.89
C ASN A 6 4.33 -22.11 8.27
N LEU A 7 4.77 -20.88 8.48
CA LEU A 7 4.56 -20.19 9.75
C LEU A 7 3.08 -20.03 10.05
N LEU A 8 2.31 -19.63 9.06
CA LEU A 8 0.87 -19.48 9.22
C LEU A 8 0.20 -20.82 9.52
N ALA A 9 0.62 -21.88 8.84
CA ALA A 9 0.10 -23.21 9.09
C ALA A 9 0.38 -23.71 10.49
N LEU A 10 1.47 -23.25 11.10
CA LEU A 10 1.82 -23.61 12.46
C LEU A 10 1.10 -22.75 13.50
N GLY A 11 0.26 -21.84 13.07
CA GLY A 11 -0.48 -20.97 13.97
C GLY A 11 0.33 -19.81 14.53
N THR A 12 1.47 -19.51 13.93
CA THR A 12 2.29 -18.38 14.35
C THR A 12 1.84 -17.10 13.68
N LEU A 13 2.23 -15.97 14.25
CA LEU A 13 1.96 -14.65 13.70
C LEU A 13 3.28 -14.08 13.17
N PRO A 14 3.54 -14.14 11.87
CA PRO A 14 4.75 -13.57 11.32
C PRO A 14 4.69 -12.04 11.37
N ILE A 15 5.80 -11.43 11.75
CA ILE A 15 5.95 -9.98 11.71
C ILE A 15 7.06 -9.68 10.72
N ILE A 16 6.73 -8.91 9.69
CA ILE A 16 7.61 -8.70 8.55
C ILE A 16 7.91 -7.23 8.44
N ASN A 17 9.16 -6.91 8.18
CA ASN A 17 9.57 -5.54 7.92
C ASN A 17 10.57 -5.54 6.78
N GLU A 18 10.77 -4.37 6.17
CA GLU A 18 11.79 -4.26 5.15
C GLU A 18 13.18 -4.37 5.77
N ASN A 19 14.14 -4.76 4.95
CA ASN A 19 15.51 -4.89 5.42
C ASN A 19 16.22 -3.54 5.28
N ASP A 20 16.32 -2.84 6.39
CA ASP A 20 16.91 -1.50 6.42
C ASP A 20 18.41 -1.52 6.12
N SER A 21 19.05 -2.67 6.28
CA SER A 21 20.48 -2.74 6.04
C SER A 21 20.84 -2.68 4.56
N VAL A 22 19.84 -2.79 3.69
CA VAL A 22 20.04 -2.69 2.24
C VAL A 22 19.22 -1.53 1.71
N ALA A 23 19.43 -0.36 2.27
CA ALA A 23 18.63 0.80 1.90
C ALA A 23 19.09 1.34 0.56
N VAL A 24 18.18 1.48 -0.38
CA VAL A 24 18.41 2.15 -1.64
C VAL A 24 17.39 3.27 -1.75
N ASP A 25 17.81 4.37 -2.34
CA ASP A 25 16.99 5.57 -2.33
C ASP A 25 15.62 5.36 -2.94
N GLU A 26 15.54 4.60 -4.00
CA GLU A 26 14.27 4.37 -4.67
C GLU A 26 13.33 3.44 -3.91
N LEU A 27 13.79 2.85 -2.81
CA LEU A 27 12.99 1.93 -2.02
C LEU A 27 12.58 2.50 -0.68
N ARG A 28 12.31 3.78 -0.61
CA ARG A 28 12.03 4.38 0.68
C ARG A 28 10.57 4.67 0.92
N VAL A 29 9.96 5.37 0.00
CA VAL A 29 8.62 5.90 0.23
C VAL A 29 7.60 4.86 -0.14
N GLY A 30 6.71 4.55 0.81
CA GLY A 30 5.65 3.60 0.57
C GLY A 30 6.11 2.17 0.45
N ASP A 31 7.34 1.89 0.81
CA ASP A 31 7.88 0.54 0.64
C ASP A 31 7.18 -0.48 1.51
N ASN A 32 6.84 -0.12 2.74
CA ASN A 32 6.13 -1.04 3.60
C ASN A 32 4.72 -1.30 3.11
N ASP A 33 4.08 -0.31 2.49
CA ASP A 33 2.77 -0.53 1.88
C ASP A 33 2.87 -1.49 0.70
N ASN A 34 3.88 -1.29 -0.13
CA ASN A 34 4.12 -2.20 -1.25
C ASN A 34 4.48 -3.59 -0.77
N LEU A 35 5.32 -3.67 0.25
CA LEU A 35 5.67 -4.96 0.85
C LEU A 35 4.42 -5.65 1.37
N ALA A 36 3.55 -4.93 2.05
CA ALA A 36 2.32 -5.51 2.57
C ALA A 36 1.45 -6.05 1.44
N ALA A 37 1.34 -5.32 0.36
CA ALA A 37 0.57 -5.78 -0.79
C ALA A 37 1.16 -7.06 -1.38
N HIS A 38 2.49 -7.11 -1.52
CA HIS A 38 3.15 -8.30 -2.04
C HIS A 38 2.94 -9.50 -1.13
N VAL A 39 3.06 -9.29 0.18
CA VAL A 39 2.85 -10.38 1.14
C VAL A 39 1.42 -10.86 1.09
N ALA A 40 0.46 -9.95 1.00
CA ALA A 40 -0.95 -10.33 0.92
C ALA A 40 -1.21 -11.24 -0.28
N VAL A 41 -0.59 -10.94 -1.41
CA VAL A 41 -0.73 -11.79 -2.59
C VAL A 41 -0.05 -13.13 -2.36
N LEU A 42 1.14 -13.13 -1.80
CA LEU A 42 1.89 -14.37 -1.59
C LEU A 42 1.16 -15.35 -0.67
N VAL A 43 0.50 -14.87 0.35
CA VAL A 43 -0.21 -15.73 1.30
C VAL A 43 -1.68 -15.89 0.95
N GLU A 44 -2.12 -15.29 -0.16
CA GLU A 44 -3.51 -15.36 -0.60
C GLU A 44 -4.46 -14.85 0.49
N ALA A 45 -4.12 -13.69 1.03
CA ALA A 45 -4.91 -13.10 2.11
C ALA A 45 -6.29 -12.71 1.60
N ASP A 46 -7.27 -12.86 2.46
CA ASP A 46 -8.64 -12.43 2.16
C ASP A 46 -8.82 -10.94 2.34
N LEU A 47 -7.99 -10.33 3.18
CA LEU A 47 -8.12 -8.92 3.48
C LEU A 47 -6.74 -8.36 3.82
N LEU A 48 -6.46 -7.18 3.30
CA LEU A 48 -5.29 -6.40 3.67
C LEU A 48 -5.75 -5.09 4.29
N VAL A 49 -5.24 -4.79 5.47
CA VAL A 49 -5.52 -3.53 6.15
C VAL A 49 -4.23 -2.75 6.24
N ILE A 50 -4.25 -1.54 5.70
CA ILE A 50 -3.09 -0.65 5.78
C ILE A 50 -3.41 0.47 6.75
N LEU A 51 -2.58 0.57 7.80
CA LEU A 51 -2.70 1.63 8.78
C LEU A 51 -1.79 2.78 8.34
N SER A 52 -2.39 3.92 8.11
CA SER A 52 -1.68 5.04 7.50
C SER A 52 -2.03 6.33 8.24
N ASP A 53 -1.21 7.34 8.02
CA ASP A 53 -1.46 8.67 8.57
C ASP A 53 -2.35 9.52 7.67
N VAL A 54 -2.81 8.96 6.55
CA VAL A 54 -3.80 9.63 5.70
C VAL A 54 -5.08 8.83 5.73
N ALA A 55 -6.20 9.53 5.50
CA ALA A 55 -7.51 8.90 5.62
C ALA A 55 -7.79 7.90 4.49
N GLY A 56 -7.16 8.10 3.34
CA GLY A 56 -7.38 7.21 2.21
C GLY A 56 -7.13 7.93 0.90
N LEU A 57 -7.79 7.45 -0.13
CA LEU A 57 -7.68 8.04 -1.46
C LEU A 57 -8.71 9.15 -1.64
N TYR A 58 -8.28 10.26 -2.18
CA TYR A 58 -9.13 11.41 -2.46
C TYR A 58 -9.33 11.56 -3.96
N ASP A 59 -10.38 12.26 -4.36
CA ASP A 59 -10.65 12.51 -5.77
C ASP A 59 -9.67 13.52 -6.37
N ARG A 60 -8.97 14.27 -5.53
CA ARG A 60 -7.89 15.17 -5.91
C ARG A 60 -7.00 15.38 -4.70
N ASP A 61 -5.87 16.03 -4.89
CA ASP A 61 -4.91 16.23 -3.81
C ASP A 61 -5.50 17.16 -2.74
N PRO A 62 -5.75 16.66 -1.52
CA PRO A 62 -6.34 17.48 -0.48
C PRO A 62 -5.42 18.60 0.00
N ARG A 63 -4.12 18.49 -0.26
CA ARG A 63 -3.19 19.55 0.11
C ARG A 63 -3.28 20.74 -0.83
N ARG A 64 -3.74 20.52 -2.04
CA ARG A 64 -3.89 21.58 -3.05
C ARG A 64 -5.32 22.02 -3.22
N HIS A 65 -6.25 21.15 -2.91
CA HIS A 65 -7.67 21.38 -3.12
C HIS A 65 -8.42 21.16 -1.83
N PRO A 66 -8.77 22.23 -1.13
CA PRO A 66 -9.52 22.08 0.13
C PRO A 66 -10.86 21.38 -0.04
N ASP A 67 -11.40 21.37 -1.26
CA ASP A 67 -12.67 20.70 -1.55
C ASP A 67 -12.48 19.24 -1.98
N ALA A 68 -11.27 18.71 -1.88
CA ALA A 68 -11.03 17.31 -2.20
C ALA A 68 -11.88 16.42 -1.31
N ARG A 69 -12.44 15.38 -1.91
CA ARG A 69 -13.33 14.46 -1.20
C ARG A 69 -12.67 13.11 -1.04
N LEU A 70 -12.78 12.58 0.17
CA LEU A 70 -12.33 11.24 0.46
C LEU A 70 -13.23 10.23 -0.23
N LEU A 71 -12.62 9.29 -0.93
CA LEU A 71 -13.35 8.20 -1.56
C LEU A 71 -13.50 7.09 -0.52
N ALA A 72 -14.70 6.97 0.03
CA ALA A 72 -14.95 6.03 1.10
C ALA A 72 -14.84 4.59 0.62
N ARG A 73 -15.10 4.36 -0.66
CA ARG A 73 -15.10 3.01 -1.21
C ARG A 73 -14.77 3.05 -2.68
N ILE A 74 -13.95 2.12 -3.12
CA ILE A 74 -13.60 1.93 -4.52
C ILE A 74 -13.95 0.49 -4.84
N GLU A 75 -14.95 0.32 -5.72
CA GLU A 75 -15.41 -1.03 -6.04
C GLU A 75 -14.60 -1.67 -7.15
N ARG A 76 -13.97 -0.85 -7.98
CA ARG A 76 -13.22 -1.34 -9.13
C ARG A 76 -12.01 -0.46 -9.35
N ILE A 77 -10.88 -1.09 -9.59
CA ILE A 77 -9.67 -0.36 -9.94
C ILE A 77 -9.64 -0.22 -11.45
N ASP A 78 -10.03 0.95 -11.92
CA ASP A 78 -10.01 1.28 -13.34
C ASP A 78 -8.98 2.34 -13.63
N ASP A 79 -8.94 2.81 -14.87
CA ASP A 79 -7.93 3.79 -15.26
C ASP A 79 -8.06 5.09 -14.48
N ALA A 80 -9.28 5.49 -14.16
CA ALA A 80 -9.51 6.71 -13.38
C ALA A 80 -8.93 6.58 -11.97
N VAL A 81 -9.14 5.44 -11.34
CA VAL A 81 -8.59 5.18 -10.01
C VAL A 81 -7.08 5.12 -10.05
N LEU A 82 -6.53 4.46 -11.06
CA LEU A 82 -5.08 4.40 -11.20
C LEU A 82 -4.47 5.77 -11.40
N ALA A 83 -5.14 6.63 -12.14
CA ALA A 83 -4.68 7.99 -12.33
C ALA A 83 -4.68 8.78 -11.02
N LEU A 84 -5.70 8.60 -10.20
CA LEU A 84 -5.75 9.25 -8.89
C LEU A 84 -4.64 8.74 -7.98
N ALA A 85 -4.44 7.44 -7.94
CA ALA A 85 -3.43 6.84 -7.08
C ALA A 85 -2.02 7.20 -7.54
N GLY A 86 -1.81 7.18 -8.84
CA GLY A 86 -0.54 7.59 -9.38
C GLY A 86 -0.26 9.06 -9.16
N GLY A 87 -1.31 9.85 -9.15
CA GLY A 87 -1.22 11.26 -8.87
C GLY A 87 -0.44 12.02 -9.92
N ALA A 88 -0.90 13.20 -10.23
CA ALA A 88 -0.18 14.03 -11.19
C ALA A 88 1.19 14.40 -10.67
N GLY A 89 1.36 14.43 -9.39
CA GLY A 89 2.63 14.81 -8.82
C GLY A 89 3.48 13.65 -8.41
N SER A 90 2.98 12.46 -8.54
CA SER A 90 3.67 11.32 -7.96
C SER A 90 4.44 10.56 -9.01
N SER A 91 5.17 11.26 -9.77
CA SER A 91 6.03 10.60 -10.71
C SER A 91 6.97 9.62 -10.05
N VAL A 92 7.10 9.68 -8.77
CA VAL A 92 8.06 8.86 -8.05
C VAL A 92 7.46 8.22 -6.82
N GLY A 93 6.29 7.74 -6.93
CA GLY A 93 5.73 6.98 -5.86
C GLY A 93 5.77 7.66 -4.51
N THR A 94 5.51 8.90 -4.49
CA THR A 94 5.51 9.64 -3.25
C THR A 94 4.16 9.60 -2.59
N GLY A 95 3.51 8.63 -2.75
CA GLY A 95 2.30 8.62 -2.13
C GLY A 95 1.17 8.18 -2.25
#